data_bd66c45182cbb64256676e4bc20ef6fc
#
_entry.id   bd66c45182cbb64256676e4bc20ef6fc
#
_cell.length_a   1.000
_cell.length_b   1.000
_cell.length_c   1.000
_cell.angle_alpha   90.00
_cell.angle_beta   90.00
_cell.angle_gamma   90.00
#
_symmetry.space_group_name_H-M   'P 1'
#
loop_
_entity.id
_entity.type
_entity.pdbx_description
1 polymer ?
#
loop_
_entity_poly.entity_id
_entity_poly.type
_entity_poly.pdbx_seq_one_letter_code
_entity_poly.pdbx_strand_id
1 'polypeptide(L)'
;MQKRAVLLCRSENGSQAELMETMNLLSSYAKDNEWKVVKIFSETGKLGDLTLWDLRLMAKHKEFEYLLMKDFETFSMPPDESMEEVRYLIENGVEVRTLNDGNLTCESLPTLFRNRFKIFVGKRKYN
;
A
#
# COMPACT_ATOMS: atom_id res chain seq x y z
N MET A 1 13.92 -18.88 -7.46
CA MET A 1 13.27 -17.86 -8.29
C MET A 1 13.19 -16.55 -7.53
N GLN A 2 13.58 -15.44 -8.16
CA GLN A 2 13.55 -14.14 -7.54
C GLN A 2 12.10 -13.68 -7.35
N LYS A 3 11.77 -13.22 -6.14
CA LYS A 3 10.43 -12.67 -5.86
C LYS A 3 10.26 -11.30 -6.52
N ARG A 4 9.03 -10.97 -6.88
CA ARG A 4 8.70 -9.74 -7.60
C ARG A 4 7.92 -8.81 -6.68
N ALA A 5 8.26 -7.54 -6.73
CA ALA A 5 7.63 -6.51 -5.90
C ALA A 5 7.05 -5.39 -6.76
N VAL A 6 5.92 -4.87 -6.29
CA VAL A 6 5.30 -3.64 -6.81
C VAL A 6 5.45 -2.58 -5.72
N LEU A 7 5.88 -1.39 -6.12
CA LEU A 7 5.98 -0.25 -5.22
C LEU A 7 4.81 0.68 -5.44
N LEU A 8 4.14 1.07 -4.35
CA LEU A 8 3.02 2.01 -4.40
C LEU A 8 3.43 3.26 -3.64
N CYS A 9 3.67 4.35 -4.37
CA CYS A 9 4.14 5.62 -3.84
C CYS A 9 3.07 6.69 -4.03
N ARG A 10 2.82 7.47 -2.97
CA ARG A 10 1.85 8.56 -3.04
C ARG A 10 2.33 9.74 -2.20
N SER A 11 2.17 10.94 -2.74
CA SER A 11 2.37 12.17 -2.00
C SER A 11 1.01 12.86 -1.86
N GLU A 12 0.55 13.05 -0.62
CA GLU A 12 -0.76 13.63 -0.33
C GLU A 12 -0.88 15.08 -0.81
N ASN A 13 0.17 15.86 -0.64
CA ASN A 13 0.19 17.28 -0.96
C ASN A 13 0.87 17.62 -2.29
N GLY A 14 1.17 16.62 -3.10
CA GLY A 14 1.78 16.83 -4.42
C GLY A 14 3.26 17.13 -4.40
N SER A 15 3.95 16.90 -3.28
CA SER A 15 5.40 17.14 -3.19
C SER A 15 6.18 16.09 -3.97
N GLN A 16 6.90 16.54 -5.01
CA GLN A 16 7.77 15.65 -5.79
C GLN A 16 8.94 15.15 -4.95
N ALA A 17 9.46 15.99 -4.06
CA ALA A 17 10.57 15.61 -3.18
C ALA A 17 10.15 14.47 -2.24
N GLU A 18 8.97 14.56 -1.63
CA GLU A 18 8.42 13.51 -0.77
C GLU A 18 8.20 12.22 -1.55
N LEU A 19 7.67 12.32 -2.77
CA LEU A 19 7.41 11.18 -3.63
C LEU A 19 8.71 10.45 -3.99
N MET A 20 9.75 11.21 -4.35
CA MET A 20 11.07 10.65 -4.66
C MET A 20 11.71 9.99 -3.45
N GLU A 21 11.58 10.61 -2.29
CA GLU A 21 12.11 10.05 -1.05
C GLU A 21 11.45 8.71 -0.73
N THR A 22 10.13 8.64 -0.81
CA THR A 22 9.38 7.40 -0.58
C THR A 22 9.80 6.32 -1.58
N MET A 23 9.89 6.68 -2.86
CA MET A 23 10.30 5.75 -3.90
C MET A 23 11.69 5.17 -3.62
N ASN A 24 12.64 6.02 -3.20
CA ASN A 24 13.99 5.58 -2.88
C ASN A 24 14.00 4.64 -1.67
N LEU A 25 13.23 4.95 -0.63
CA LEU A 25 13.13 4.10 0.55
C LEU A 25 12.55 2.72 0.20
N LEU A 26 11.48 2.69 -0.57
CA LEU A 26 10.86 1.43 -0.98
C LEU A 26 11.77 0.63 -1.91
N SER A 27 12.45 1.30 -2.83
CA SER A 27 13.40 0.64 -3.73
C SER A 27 14.55 0.01 -2.97
N SER A 28 15.08 0.70 -1.95
CA SER A 28 16.13 0.17 -1.09
C SER A 28 15.66 -1.04 -0.30
N TYR A 29 14.42 -0.99 0.20
CA TYR A 29 13.82 -2.11 0.92
C TYR A 29 13.74 -3.35 0.02
N ALA A 30 13.26 -3.18 -1.21
CA ALA A 30 13.16 -4.28 -2.17
C ALA A 30 14.55 -4.85 -2.50
N LYS A 31 15.53 -3.97 -2.71
CA LYS A 31 16.91 -4.38 -3.00
C LYS A 31 17.52 -5.18 -1.85
N ASP A 32 17.33 -4.72 -0.62
CA ASP A 32 17.86 -5.39 0.57
C ASP A 32 17.26 -6.78 0.76
N ASN A 33 16.04 -7.00 0.27
CA ASN A 33 15.37 -8.30 0.31
C ASN A 33 15.59 -9.12 -0.96
N GLU A 34 16.38 -8.60 -1.88
CA GLU A 34 16.69 -9.26 -3.17
C GLU A 34 15.43 -9.49 -4.03
N TRP A 35 14.47 -8.58 -3.94
CA TRP A 35 13.25 -8.63 -4.75
C TRP A 35 13.43 -7.83 -6.02
N LYS A 36 12.84 -8.31 -7.10
CA LYS A 36 12.82 -7.60 -8.38
C LYS A 36 11.61 -6.65 -8.40
N VAL A 37 11.85 -5.36 -8.59
CA VAL A 37 10.77 -4.38 -8.75
C VAL A 37 10.26 -4.48 -10.18
N VAL A 38 9.00 -4.90 -10.34
CA VAL A 38 8.38 -5.09 -11.66
C VAL A 38 7.49 -3.91 -12.06
N LYS A 39 7.03 -3.11 -11.11
CA LYS A 39 6.19 -1.96 -11.38
C LYS A 39 6.29 -0.96 -10.22
N ILE A 40 6.29 0.33 -10.56
CA ILE A 40 6.21 1.42 -9.58
C ILE A 40 5.02 2.28 -9.95
N PHE A 41 4.05 2.37 -9.04
CA PHE A 41 2.95 3.33 -9.14
C PHE A 41 3.32 4.56 -8.32
N SER A 42 3.14 5.73 -8.91
CA SER A 42 3.57 7.00 -8.32
C SER A 42 2.48 8.03 -8.60
N GLU A 43 1.80 8.49 -7.55
CA GLU A 43 0.68 9.42 -7.68
C GLU A 43 0.73 10.54 -6.64
N THR A 44 0.15 11.68 -6.99
CA THR A 44 -0.05 12.80 -6.07
C THR A 44 -1.53 12.94 -5.77
N GLY A 45 -1.86 13.33 -4.54
CA GLY A 45 -3.24 13.42 -4.09
C GLY A 45 -3.84 12.05 -3.81
N LYS A 46 -5.10 11.86 -4.17
CA LYS A 46 -5.79 10.58 -4.00
C LYS A 46 -5.27 9.54 -4.97
N LEU A 47 -5.25 8.29 -4.52
CA LEU A 47 -4.92 7.17 -5.38
C LEU A 47 -6.04 7.00 -6.42
N GLY A 48 -5.66 6.94 -7.69
CA GLY A 48 -6.63 6.85 -8.79
C GLY A 48 -7.23 5.47 -8.95
N ASP A 49 -8.43 5.43 -9.51
CA ASP A 49 -9.14 4.17 -9.76
C ASP A 49 -8.39 3.27 -10.74
N LEU A 50 -7.70 3.85 -11.71
CA LEU A 50 -6.92 3.09 -12.68
C LEU A 50 -5.75 2.36 -12.02
N THR A 51 -5.08 3.00 -11.06
CA THR A 51 -4.00 2.35 -10.32
C THR A 51 -4.52 1.18 -9.49
N LEU A 52 -5.66 1.36 -8.81
CA LEU A 52 -6.27 0.29 -8.03
C LEU A 52 -6.69 -0.87 -8.93
N TRP A 53 -7.26 -0.56 -10.09
CA TRP A 53 -7.66 -1.56 -11.06
C TRP A 53 -6.46 -2.36 -11.57
N ASP A 54 -5.39 -1.68 -11.96
CA ASP A 54 -4.17 -2.32 -12.44
C ASP A 54 -3.57 -3.22 -11.36
N LEU A 55 -3.53 -2.73 -10.12
CA LEU A 55 -2.99 -3.47 -9.00
C LEU A 55 -3.77 -4.78 -8.78
N ARG A 56 -5.10 -4.71 -8.83
CA ARG A 56 -5.96 -5.87 -8.69
C ARG A 56 -5.76 -6.88 -9.82
N LEU A 57 -5.65 -6.40 -11.06
CA LEU A 57 -5.41 -7.26 -12.21
C LEU A 57 -4.06 -7.96 -12.11
N MET A 58 -3.02 -7.23 -11.75
CA MET A 58 -1.70 -7.82 -11.56
C MET A 58 -1.71 -8.90 -10.49
N ALA A 59 -2.40 -8.65 -9.38
CA ALA A 59 -2.54 -9.63 -8.30
C ALA A 59 -3.29 -10.88 -8.76
N LYS A 60 -4.39 -10.67 -9.46
CA LYS A 60 -5.21 -11.77 -10.00
C LYS A 60 -4.41 -12.66 -10.95
N HIS A 61 -3.56 -12.05 -11.77
CA HIS A 61 -2.72 -12.77 -12.74
C HIS A 61 -1.39 -13.24 -12.17
N LYS A 62 -1.19 -13.11 -10.85
CA LYS A 62 0.02 -13.58 -10.15
C LYS A 62 1.30 -12.97 -10.73
N GLU A 63 1.26 -11.67 -11.04
CA GLU A 63 2.39 -10.97 -11.63
C GLU A 63 3.41 -10.48 -10.62
N PHE A 64 3.09 -10.53 -9.33
CA PHE A 64 4.01 -10.14 -8.26
C PHE A 64 3.63 -10.81 -6.94
N GLU A 65 4.57 -10.86 -5.99
CA GLU A 65 4.40 -11.49 -4.70
C GLU A 65 4.33 -10.49 -3.54
N TYR A 66 4.92 -9.30 -3.71
CA TYR A 66 5.00 -8.31 -2.62
C TYR A 66 4.51 -6.94 -3.10
N LEU A 67 3.64 -6.32 -2.30
CA LEU A 67 3.30 -4.92 -2.44
C LEU A 67 4.00 -4.15 -1.32
N LEU A 68 4.80 -3.14 -1.69
CA LEU A 68 5.47 -2.27 -0.74
C LEU A 68 4.87 -0.88 -0.80
N MET A 69 4.57 -0.31 0.36
CA MET A 69 4.07 1.05 0.49
C MET A 69 4.53 1.64 1.82
N LYS A 70 4.42 2.97 1.97
CA LYS A 70 4.88 3.64 3.17
C LYS A 70 4.07 3.25 4.40
N ASP A 71 2.74 3.28 4.29
CA ASP A 71 1.82 2.99 5.38
C ASP A 71 0.44 2.63 4.82
N PHE A 72 -0.47 2.27 5.73
CA PHE A 72 -1.83 1.88 5.39
C PHE A 72 -2.60 3.02 4.71
N GLU A 73 -2.29 4.27 5.06
CA GLU A 73 -2.93 5.47 4.52
C GLU A 73 -2.57 5.74 3.05
N THR A 74 -1.60 5.01 2.50
CA THR A 74 -1.23 5.13 1.09
C THR A 74 -2.43 4.89 0.16
N PHE A 75 -3.38 4.05 0.56
CA PHE A 75 -4.58 3.83 -0.24
C PHE A 75 -5.51 5.05 -0.31
N SER A 76 -5.35 6.03 0.57
CA SER A 76 -6.12 7.29 0.59
C SER A 76 -7.64 7.10 0.60
N MET A 77 -8.10 6.04 1.21
CA MET A 77 -9.51 5.67 1.33
C MET A 77 -9.91 5.57 2.80
N PRO A 78 -11.23 5.55 3.12
CA PRO A 78 -11.66 5.21 4.46
C PRO A 78 -11.10 3.85 4.89
N PRO A 79 -10.85 3.64 6.20
CA PRO A 79 -10.19 2.42 6.68
C PRO A 79 -10.85 1.11 6.25
N ASP A 80 -12.18 1.06 6.19
CA ASP A 80 -12.91 -0.13 5.76
C ASP A 80 -12.64 -0.47 4.28
N GLU A 81 -12.61 0.54 3.42
CA GLU A 81 -12.31 0.35 2.00
C GLU A 81 -10.85 -0.05 1.79
N SER A 82 -9.93 0.57 2.53
CA SER A 82 -8.50 0.21 2.47
C SER A 82 -8.29 -1.23 2.94
N MET A 83 -9.00 -1.66 3.97
CA MET A 83 -8.92 -3.02 4.47
C MET A 83 -9.39 -4.03 3.43
N GLU A 84 -10.45 -3.70 2.68
CA GLU A 84 -10.94 -4.55 1.60
C GLU A 84 -9.91 -4.70 0.48
N GLU A 85 -9.21 -3.61 0.13
CA GLU A 85 -8.14 -3.66 -0.88
C GLU A 85 -7.00 -4.57 -0.43
N VAL A 86 -6.55 -4.43 0.81
CA VAL A 86 -5.48 -5.26 1.36
C VAL A 86 -5.91 -6.72 1.40
N ARG A 87 -7.14 -6.98 1.85
CA ARG A 87 -7.67 -8.34 1.94
C ARG A 87 -7.71 -9.01 0.56
N TYR A 88 -8.16 -8.28 -0.46
CA TYR A 88 -8.17 -8.77 -1.84
C TYR A 88 -6.79 -9.21 -2.29
N LEU A 89 -5.77 -8.38 -2.01
CA LEU A 89 -4.39 -8.68 -2.39
C LEU A 89 -3.88 -9.93 -1.67
N ILE A 90 -4.13 -10.02 -0.37
CA ILE A 90 -3.71 -11.18 0.44
C ILE A 90 -4.38 -12.47 -0.08
N GLU A 91 -5.66 -12.40 -0.38
CA GLU A 91 -6.42 -13.55 -0.90
C GLU A 91 -5.90 -14.01 -2.27
N ASN A 92 -5.26 -13.11 -3.01
CA ASN A 92 -4.64 -13.44 -4.30
C ASN A 92 -3.16 -13.78 -4.18
N GLY A 93 -2.66 -14.00 -2.96
CA GLY A 93 -1.30 -14.46 -2.73
C GLY A 93 -0.25 -13.36 -2.63
N VAL A 94 -0.67 -12.10 -2.52
CA VAL A 94 0.25 -10.98 -2.36
C VAL A 94 0.49 -10.71 -0.89
N GLU A 95 1.74 -10.55 -0.50
CA GLU A 95 2.10 -10.10 0.84
C GLU A 95 2.24 -8.58 0.81
N VAL A 96 1.53 -7.89 1.70
CA VAL A 96 1.55 -6.42 1.76
C VAL A 96 2.44 -5.98 2.91
N ARG A 97 3.49 -5.23 2.60
CA ARG A 97 4.45 -4.72 3.58
C ARG A 97 4.50 -3.21 3.55
N THR A 98 4.59 -2.62 4.73
CA THR A 98 4.69 -1.18 4.89
C THR A 98 5.94 -0.82 5.69
N LEU A 99 6.43 0.40 5.49
CA LEU A 99 7.56 0.91 6.27
C LEU A 99 7.13 1.25 7.70
N ASN A 100 5.93 1.80 7.87
CA ASN A 100 5.48 2.33 9.17
C ASN A 100 4.55 1.40 9.94
N ASP A 101 3.79 0.55 9.27
CA ASP A 101 2.79 -0.33 9.89
C ASP A 101 3.17 -1.81 9.85
N GLY A 102 4.36 -2.13 9.36
CA GLY A 102 4.84 -3.51 9.26
C GLY A 102 4.09 -4.32 8.20
N ASN A 103 4.08 -5.62 8.39
CA ASN A 103 3.39 -6.53 7.46
C ASN A 103 1.89 -6.52 7.75
N LEU A 104 1.09 -6.33 6.71
CA LEU A 104 -0.36 -6.37 6.84
C LEU A 104 -0.84 -7.80 6.56
N THR A 105 -1.41 -8.42 7.58
CA THR A 105 -1.92 -9.79 7.49
C THR A 105 -3.40 -9.82 7.86
N CYS A 106 -4.07 -10.92 7.59
CA CYS A 106 -5.47 -11.07 7.99
C CYS A 106 -5.63 -10.99 9.51
N GLU A 107 -4.62 -11.39 10.27
CA GLU A 107 -4.63 -11.28 11.74
C GLU A 107 -4.40 -9.84 12.21
N SER A 108 -3.55 -9.07 11.52
CA SER A 108 -3.23 -7.70 11.93
C SER A 108 -4.28 -6.68 11.48
N LEU A 109 -5.01 -6.96 10.41
CA LEU A 109 -5.98 -6.02 9.84
C LEU A 109 -7.08 -5.59 10.82
N PRO A 110 -7.69 -6.48 11.62
CA PRO A 110 -8.73 -6.04 12.55
C PRO A 110 -8.25 -5.01 13.57
N THR A 111 -7.05 -5.17 14.12
CA THR A 111 -6.47 -4.21 15.06
C THR A 111 -6.15 -2.90 14.37
N LEU A 112 -5.53 -2.97 13.19
CA LEU A 112 -5.17 -1.80 12.40
C LEU A 112 -6.43 -1.01 12.00
N PHE A 113 -7.47 -1.71 11.54
CA PHE A 113 -8.76 -1.12 11.19
C PHE A 113 -9.38 -0.41 12.40
N ARG A 114 -9.40 -1.07 13.56
CA ARG A 114 -9.97 -0.50 14.77
C ARG A 114 -9.28 0.81 15.15
N ASN A 115 -7.97 0.84 15.11
CA ASN A 115 -7.20 2.03 15.46
C ASN A 115 -7.46 3.17 14.46
N ARG A 116 -7.42 2.87 13.17
CA ARG A 116 -7.67 3.86 12.12
C ARG A 116 -9.11 4.36 12.12
N PHE A 117 -10.07 3.46 12.38
CA PHE A 117 -11.48 3.81 12.46
C PHE A 117 -11.75 4.78 13.61
N LYS A 118 -11.14 4.56 14.76
CA LYS A 118 -11.27 5.47 15.91
C LYS A 118 -10.77 6.87 15.57
N ILE A 119 -9.63 6.98 14.89
CA ILE A 119 -9.09 8.26 14.46
C ILE A 119 -10.02 8.93 13.46
N PHE A 120 -10.51 8.19 12.48
CA PHE A 120 -11.42 8.68 11.45
C PHE A 120 -12.72 9.22 12.05
N VAL A 121 -13.36 8.45 12.90
CA VAL A 121 -14.62 8.85 13.58
C VAL A 121 -14.38 10.05 14.51
N GLY A 122 -13.25 10.06 15.22
CA GLY A 122 -12.89 11.18 16.09
C GLY A 122 -12.76 12.49 15.32
N LYS A 123 -12.11 12.46 14.15
CA LYS A 123 -11.99 13.64 13.29
C LYS A 123 -13.34 14.12 12.79
N ARG A 124 -14.23 13.22 12.40
CA ARG A 124 -15.60 13.59 11.96
C ARG A 124 -16.41 14.19 13.08
N LYS A 125 -16.25 13.69 14.29
CA LYS A 125 -16.99 14.17 15.45
C LYS A 125 -16.70 15.64 15.78
N TYR A 126 -15.48 16.09 15.53
CA TYR A 126 -15.04 17.45 15.88
C TYR A 126 -15.04 18.42 14.70
N ASN A 127 -15.43 17.97 13.55
CA ASN A 127 -15.62 18.80 12.38
C ASN A 127 -17.08 19.23 12.29
#